data_3ea810c98fa18f03c52c97349ae3e35a
#
_entry.id   3ea810c98fa18f03c52c97349ae3e35a
#
_cell.length_a   1.000
_cell.length_b   1.000
_cell.length_c   1.000
_cell.angle_alpha   90.00
_cell.angle_beta   90.00
_cell.angle_gamma   90.00
#
_symmetry.space_group_name_H-M   'P 1'
#
loop_
_entity.id
_entity.type
_entity.pdbx_description
1 polymer ?
#
loop_
_entity_poly.entity_id
_entity_poly.type
_entity_poly.pdbx_seq_one_letter_code
_entity_poly.pdbx_strand_id
1 'polypeptide(L)'
;SMRHIIIFFCLFYACSQKSNTGDERQIVKPVNSSKVYFKNINDGDTLINPFVVEMGINGMKIKPAGQVEAGTGHHHILVDKSFMNYGEIIPMDAQHLHYGKGDTTVTLTLPSGPHTLTLQFANGLHMSYGEQYSKSISIYVK
;
A
#
# COMPACT_ATOMS: atom_id res chain seq x y z
N SER A 1 47.26 -16.96 -78.11
CA SER A 1 46.16 -17.43 -77.25
C SER A 1 46.03 -16.54 -76.04
N MET A 2 45.01 -15.75 -76.10
CA MET A 2 44.71 -14.80 -74.99
C MET A 2 43.58 -15.40 -74.15
N ARG A 3 43.88 -15.75 -72.89
CA ARG A 3 42.91 -16.29 -71.94
C ARG A 3 42.29 -15.10 -71.19
N HIS A 4 41.02 -14.86 -71.42
CA HIS A 4 40.24 -13.89 -70.71
C HIS A 4 39.84 -14.46 -69.33
N ILE A 5 40.30 -13.83 -68.25
CA ILE A 5 39.87 -14.12 -66.89
C ILE A 5 38.69 -13.22 -66.61
N ILE A 6 37.52 -13.85 -66.48
CA ILE A 6 36.32 -13.16 -66.01
C ILE A 6 36.32 -13.15 -64.47
N ILE A 7 36.51 -11.99 -63.89
CA ILE A 7 36.40 -11.80 -62.43
C ILE A 7 34.94 -11.58 -62.13
N PHE A 8 34.34 -12.55 -61.45
CA PHE A 8 32.97 -12.41 -60.91
C PHE A 8 33.00 -11.60 -59.57
N PHE A 9 32.48 -10.42 -59.64
CA PHE A 9 32.37 -9.57 -58.43
C PHE A 9 31.07 -9.92 -57.74
N CYS A 10 31.12 -10.77 -56.69
CA CYS A 10 29.99 -10.99 -55.79
C CYS A 10 29.79 -9.81 -54.85
N LEU A 11 28.82 -8.98 -55.14
CA LEU A 11 28.33 -7.97 -54.21
C LEU A 11 27.53 -8.65 -53.09
N PHE A 12 28.18 -8.81 -51.94
CA PHE A 12 27.45 -9.15 -50.71
C PHE A 12 26.72 -7.93 -50.23
N TYR A 13 25.43 -7.91 -50.47
CA TYR A 13 24.51 -6.96 -49.84
C TYR A 13 24.29 -7.40 -48.38
N ALA A 14 25.06 -6.84 -47.47
CA ALA A 14 24.84 -7.04 -46.02
C ALA A 14 23.58 -6.30 -45.62
N CYS A 15 22.49 -7.03 -45.49
CA CYS A 15 21.27 -6.55 -44.89
C CYS A 15 21.51 -6.44 -43.37
N SER A 16 21.81 -5.22 -42.89
CA SER A 16 21.91 -4.93 -41.47
C SER A 16 20.50 -4.92 -40.87
N GLN A 17 20.08 -6.06 -40.32
CA GLN A 17 18.89 -6.11 -39.48
C GLN A 17 19.24 -5.46 -38.15
N LYS A 18 18.75 -4.21 -37.92
CA LYS A 18 18.64 -3.62 -36.62
C LYS A 18 17.62 -4.44 -35.83
N SER A 19 18.08 -5.34 -34.99
CA SER A 19 17.26 -5.92 -33.93
C SER A 19 16.98 -4.86 -32.85
N ASN A 20 15.82 -4.24 -32.96
CA ASN A 20 15.26 -3.43 -31.90
C ASN A 20 14.72 -4.39 -30.82
N THR A 21 15.57 -4.94 -29.99
CA THR A 21 15.16 -5.56 -28.73
C THR A 21 15.10 -4.47 -27.68
N GLY A 22 14.08 -3.64 -27.77
CA GLY A 22 13.60 -2.87 -26.64
C GLY A 22 12.93 -3.84 -25.67
N ASP A 23 13.71 -4.49 -24.81
CA ASP A 23 13.19 -5.14 -23.62
C ASP A 23 12.79 -4.02 -22.63
N GLU A 24 11.66 -3.37 -22.93
CA GLU A 24 10.93 -2.63 -21.93
C GLU A 24 10.35 -3.66 -20.96
N ARG A 25 11.18 -4.11 -20.03
CA ARG A 25 10.66 -4.66 -18.78
C ARG A 25 9.87 -3.54 -18.15
N GLN A 26 8.59 -3.53 -18.44
CA GLN A 26 7.64 -2.81 -17.62
C GLN A 26 7.84 -3.36 -16.20
N ILE A 27 8.51 -2.57 -15.38
CA ILE A 27 8.52 -2.79 -13.94
C ILE A 27 7.07 -2.56 -13.53
N VAL A 28 6.28 -3.64 -13.60
CA VAL A 28 4.96 -3.67 -12.99
C VAL A 28 5.25 -3.52 -11.50
N LYS A 29 5.18 -2.27 -11.03
CA LYS A 29 5.17 -1.99 -9.60
C LYS A 29 4.09 -2.90 -9.03
N PRO A 30 4.40 -3.82 -8.10
CA PRO A 30 3.36 -4.63 -7.52
C PRO A 30 2.30 -3.66 -6.99
N VAL A 31 1.08 -3.76 -7.49
CA VAL A 31 -0.05 -3.07 -6.90
C VAL A 31 -0.19 -3.71 -5.53
N ASN A 32 0.50 -3.15 -4.56
CA ASN A 32 0.42 -3.58 -3.17
C ASN A 32 -0.95 -3.10 -2.68
N SER A 33 -2.00 -3.85 -3.07
CA SER A 33 -3.34 -3.57 -2.61
C SER A 33 -3.34 -3.79 -1.10
N SER A 34 -3.38 -2.70 -0.34
CA SER A 34 -3.52 -2.76 1.10
C SER A 34 -4.66 -3.70 1.48
N LYS A 35 -4.43 -4.53 2.49
CA LYS A 35 -5.46 -5.44 3.01
C LYS A 35 -6.49 -4.72 3.87
N VAL A 36 -6.14 -3.55 4.43
CA VAL A 36 -7.07 -2.69 5.16
C VAL A 36 -7.52 -1.52 4.29
N TYR A 37 -8.71 -1.01 4.54
CA TYR A 37 -9.27 0.09 3.76
C TYR A 37 -10.28 0.89 4.58
N PHE A 38 -10.40 2.18 4.26
CA PHE A 38 -11.49 3.03 4.70
C PHE A 38 -12.73 2.74 3.85
N LYS A 39 -13.89 2.55 4.48
CA LYS A 39 -15.14 2.27 3.77
C LYS A 39 -15.87 3.54 3.34
N ASN A 40 -15.73 4.62 4.09
CA ASN A 40 -16.55 5.82 3.96
C ASN A 40 -15.76 7.12 3.76
N ILE A 41 -14.42 7.07 3.78
CA ILE A 41 -13.55 8.25 3.61
C ILE A 41 -12.56 7.97 2.49
N ASN A 42 -12.37 8.95 1.61
CA ASN A 42 -11.42 8.89 0.50
C ASN A 42 -10.22 9.81 0.77
N ASP A 43 -9.11 9.53 0.09
CA ASP A 43 -7.96 10.42 0.08
C ASP A 43 -8.36 11.79 -0.47
N GLY A 44 -7.99 12.85 0.23
CA GLY A 44 -8.30 14.24 -0.12
C GLY A 44 -9.65 14.76 0.40
N ASP A 45 -10.43 13.96 1.13
CA ASP A 45 -11.72 14.41 1.67
C ASP A 45 -11.57 15.53 2.70
N THR A 46 -12.58 16.40 2.73
CA THR A 46 -12.78 17.41 3.78
C THR A 46 -13.89 16.93 4.72
N LEU A 47 -13.55 16.78 6.01
CA LEU A 47 -14.41 16.24 7.03
C LEU A 47 -14.81 17.33 8.04
N ILE A 48 -15.99 17.18 8.62
CA ILE A 48 -16.53 18.09 9.66
C ILE A 48 -16.58 17.33 10.98
N ASN A 49 -15.99 17.90 12.01
CA ASN A 49 -16.03 17.34 13.37
C ASN A 49 -17.44 17.29 13.98
N PRO A 50 -17.77 16.25 14.76
CA PRO A 50 -17.10 14.95 14.77
C PRO A 50 -17.39 14.16 13.49
N PHE A 51 -16.48 13.28 13.07
CA PHE A 51 -16.67 12.45 11.87
C PHE A 51 -16.52 10.96 12.18
N VAL A 52 -17.23 10.15 11.40
CA VAL A 52 -17.23 8.70 11.54
C VAL A 52 -16.15 8.11 10.61
N VAL A 53 -15.39 7.14 11.10
CA VAL A 53 -14.46 6.32 10.33
C VAL A 53 -14.94 4.88 10.33
N GLU A 54 -15.19 4.34 9.15
CA GLU A 54 -15.52 2.93 8.96
C GLU A 54 -14.34 2.19 8.36
N MET A 55 -13.91 1.12 9.02
CA MET A 55 -12.70 0.37 8.69
C MET A 55 -13.03 -1.03 8.17
N GLY A 56 -12.29 -1.46 7.16
CA GLY A 56 -12.41 -2.79 6.59
C GLY A 56 -11.08 -3.53 6.54
N ILE A 57 -11.15 -4.85 6.46
CA ILE A 57 -10.01 -5.75 6.33
C ILE A 57 -10.36 -6.89 5.37
N ASN A 58 -9.39 -7.27 4.54
CA ASN A 58 -9.48 -8.44 3.66
C ASN A 58 -8.48 -9.52 4.11
N GLY A 59 -8.91 -10.77 4.09
CA GLY A 59 -8.05 -11.92 4.33
C GLY A 59 -7.73 -12.22 5.79
N MET A 60 -8.23 -11.41 6.74
CA MET A 60 -8.14 -11.66 8.17
C MET A 60 -9.50 -11.45 8.84
N LYS A 61 -9.63 -11.96 10.06
CA LYS A 61 -10.83 -11.79 10.90
C LYS A 61 -10.57 -10.75 11.99
N ILE A 62 -11.59 -9.96 12.29
CA ILE A 62 -11.57 -9.07 13.46
C ILE A 62 -11.68 -9.90 14.73
N LYS A 63 -10.80 -9.65 15.67
CA LYS A 63 -10.83 -10.23 17.00
C LYS A 63 -10.34 -9.19 18.03
N PRO A 64 -10.94 -9.12 19.21
CA PRO A 64 -10.45 -8.26 20.28
C PRO A 64 -9.00 -8.51 20.64
N ALA A 65 -8.34 -7.52 21.24
CA ALA A 65 -7.03 -7.67 21.86
C ALA A 65 -7.03 -8.80 22.88
N GLY A 66 -5.90 -9.50 23.01
CA GLY A 66 -5.74 -10.65 23.88
C GLY A 66 -4.73 -11.63 23.31
N GLN A 67 -5.06 -12.90 23.28
CA GLN A 67 -4.19 -13.93 22.74
C GLN A 67 -3.94 -13.75 21.24
N VAL A 68 -2.70 -14.03 20.82
CA VAL A 68 -2.34 -14.09 19.41
C VAL A 68 -2.97 -15.33 18.78
N GLU A 69 -3.74 -15.11 17.73
CA GLU A 69 -4.34 -16.15 16.91
C GLU A 69 -4.07 -15.86 15.43
N ALA A 70 -3.60 -16.86 14.71
CA ALA A 70 -3.25 -16.71 13.31
C ALA A 70 -4.45 -16.23 12.47
N GLY A 71 -4.22 -15.26 11.57
CA GLY A 71 -5.27 -14.72 10.70
C GLY A 71 -6.29 -13.83 11.40
N THR A 72 -5.99 -13.34 12.60
CA THR A 72 -6.88 -12.44 13.35
C THR A 72 -6.16 -11.20 13.84
N GLY A 73 -6.91 -10.16 14.16
CA GLY A 73 -6.39 -8.92 14.72
C GLY A 73 -7.46 -7.86 14.90
N HIS A 74 -7.02 -6.65 15.19
CA HIS A 74 -7.90 -5.50 15.38
C HIS A 74 -7.27 -4.22 14.77
N HIS A 75 -8.13 -3.23 14.53
CA HIS A 75 -7.74 -1.97 13.94
C HIS A 75 -7.09 -1.02 14.93
N HIS A 76 -6.15 -0.24 14.43
CA HIS A 76 -5.63 0.99 15.02
C HIS A 76 -5.76 2.10 13.98
N ILE A 77 -5.89 3.34 14.43
CA ILE A 77 -5.77 4.53 13.59
C ILE A 77 -4.58 5.35 14.09
N LEU A 78 -3.62 5.56 13.21
CA LEU A 78 -2.46 6.41 13.47
C LEU A 78 -2.76 7.79 12.90
N VAL A 79 -2.70 8.82 13.74
CA VAL A 79 -2.97 10.21 13.35
C VAL A 79 -1.64 10.92 13.11
N ASP A 80 -1.47 11.48 11.91
CA ASP A 80 -0.25 12.17 11.48
C ASP A 80 1.02 11.31 11.60
N LYS A 81 0.86 10.00 11.41
CA LYS A 81 1.92 8.99 11.42
C LYS A 81 1.79 8.09 10.20
N SER A 82 2.94 7.58 9.74
CA SER A 82 2.99 6.51 8.75
C SER A 82 2.71 5.14 9.40
N PHE A 83 2.70 4.09 8.56
CA PHE A 83 2.58 2.72 9.06
C PHE A 83 3.76 2.33 9.96
N MET A 84 3.53 1.30 10.76
CA MET A 84 4.55 0.65 11.59
C MET A 84 5.01 -0.66 10.94
N ASN A 85 6.29 -0.99 11.07
CA ASN A 85 6.84 -2.20 10.49
C ASN A 85 6.25 -3.46 11.15
N TYR A 86 6.37 -4.58 10.43
CA TYR A 86 5.95 -5.87 10.95
C TYR A 86 6.64 -6.19 12.29
N GLY A 87 5.85 -6.59 13.28
CA GLY A 87 6.35 -6.99 14.61
C GLY A 87 6.59 -5.83 15.58
N GLU A 88 6.51 -4.57 15.14
CA GLU A 88 6.57 -3.43 16.06
C GLU A 88 5.30 -3.36 16.90
N ILE A 89 5.46 -3.10 18.19
CA ILE A 89 4.33 -2.91 19.12
C ILE A 89 3.80 -1.50 18.92
N ILE A 90 2.52 -1.36 18.63
CA ILE A 90 1.86 -0.07 18.47
C ILE A 90 1.71 0.58 19.86
N PRO A 91 2.27 1.78 20.07
CA PRO A 91 2.10 2.51 21.32
C PRO A 91 0.61 2.86 21.59
N MET A 92 0.30 3.22 22.82
CA MET A 92 -1.02 3.70 23.20
C MET A 92 -0.90 5.16 23.64
N ASP A 93 -1.18 6.09 22.71
CA ASP A 93 -1.10 7.54 22.94
C ASP A 93 -2.08 8.29 22.03
N ALA A 94 -2.05 9.62 22.08
CA ALA A 94 -2.97 10.47 21.32
C ALA A 94 -2.87 10.34 19.79
N GLN A 95 -1.76 9.84 19.26
CA GLN A 95 -1.54 9.65 17.83
C GLN A 95 -1.68 8.17 17.39
N HIS A 96 -1.82 7.24 18.33
CA HIS A 96 -1.99 5.82 18.08
C HIS A 96 -3.29 5.34 18.74
N LEU A 97 -4.40 5.56 18.04
CA LEU A 97 -5.73 5.24 18.56
C LEU A 97 -5.99 3.74 18.47
N HIS A 98 -6.38 3.14 19.58
CA HIS A 98 -6.51 1.72 19.77
C HIS A 98 -7.97 1.28 19.86
N TYR A 99 -8.36 0.32 19.03
CA TYR A 99 -9.72 -0.25 18.97
C TYR A 99 -9.72 -1.72 19.35
N GLY A 100 -9.19 -2.02 20.52
CA GLY A 100 -8.93 -3.37 21.02
C GLY A 100 -10.16 -4.20 21.36
N LYS A 101 -11.36 -3.64 21.25
CA LYS A 101 -12.61 -4.40 21.38
C LYS A 101 -13.05 -5.04 20.05
N GLY A 102 -12.33 -4.77 18.95
CA GLY A 102 -12.69 -5.22 17.62
C GLY A 102 -13.66 -4.26 16.91
N ASP A 103 -13.63 -2.99 17.27
CA ASP A 103 -14.46 -1.98 16.61
C ASP A 103 -14.06 -1.81 15.16
N THR A 104 -15.04 -1.67 14.27
CA THR A 104 -14.87 -1.39 12.84
C THR A 104 -15.46 -0.05 12.43
N THR A 105 -16.13 0.63 13.36
CA THR A 105 -16.72 1.95 13.16
C THR A 105 -16.45 2.77 14.42
N VAL A 106 -15.85 3.96 14.23
CA VAL A 106 -15.47 4.85 15.33
C VAL A 106 -15.77 6.29 14.98
N THR A 107 -15.96 7.14 15.99
CA THR A 107 -16.13 8.58 15.82
C THR A 107 -14.88 9.30 16.30
N LEU A 108 -14.33 10.19 15.46
CA LEU A 108 -13.15 10.99 15.76
C LEU A 108 -13.50 12.47 15.82
N THR A 109 -12.72 13.18 16.65
CA THR A 109 -12.62 14.64 16.65
C THR A 109 -11.14 15.00 16.59
N LEU A 110 -10.73 15.75 15.58
CA LEU A 110 -9.36 16.20 15.40
C LEU A 110 -9.31 17.73 15.30
N PRO A 111 -8.17 18.37 15.61
CA PRO A 111 -8.00 19.80 15.35
C PRO A 111 -8.30 20.14 13.89
N SER A 112 -8.84 21.34 13.61
CA SER A 112 -9.02 21.82 12.25
C SER A 112 -7.67 21.91 11.51
N GLY A 113 -7.65 21.52 10.25
CA GLY A 113 -6.45 21.54 9.41
C GLY A 113 -6.19 20.22 8.69
N PRO A 114 -5.03 20.12 8.03
CA PRO A 114 -4.63 18.91 7.31
C PRO A 114 -4.17 17.82 8.28
N HIS A 115 -4.58 16.58 8.01
CA HIS A 115 -4.17 15.41 8.76
C HIS A 115 -3.90 14.23 7.83
N THR A 116 -3.06 13.32 8.28
CA THR A 116 -2.94 11.98 7.71
C THR A 116 -3.60 10.99 8.65
N LEU A 117 -4.51 10.16 8.14
CA LEU A 117 -5.03 9.00 8.85
C LEU A 117 -4.43 7.74 8.28
N THR A 118 -3.83 6.92 9.12
CA THR A 118 -3.29 5.62 8.71
C THR A 118 -3.99 4.51 9.48
N LEU A 119 -4.74 3.67 8.78
CA LEU A 119 -5.19 2.41 9.34
C LEU A 119 -3.99 1.48 9.50
N GLN A 120 -3.87 0.84 10.65
CA GLN A 120 -2.89 -0.19 10.91
C GLN A 120 -3.56 -1.37 11.60
N PHE A 121 -3.47 -2.55 10.97
CA PHE A 121 -3.97 -3.79 11.59
C PHE A 121 -2.87 -4.45 12.40
N ALA A 122 -3.22 -4.97 13.57
CA ALA A 122 -2.28 -5.60 14.49
C ALA A 122 -2.88 -6.85 15.13
N ASN A 123 -2.02 -7.73 15.63
CA ASN A 123 -2.42 -8.94 16.33
C ASN A 123 -2.97 -8.65 17.75
N GLY A 124 -3.35 -9.69 18.47
CA GLY A 124 -3.92 -9.58 19.81
C GLY A 124 -3.01 -8.88 20.83
N LEU A 125 -1.70 -8.86 20.63
CA LEU A 125 -0.71 -8.18 21.47
C LEU A 125 -0.26 -6.83 20.91
N HIS A 126 -1.04 -6.24 19.99
CA HIS A 126 -0.75 -4.94 19.36
C HIS A 126 0.51 -4.90 18.49
N MET A 127 0.99 -6.07 18.04
CA MET A 127 2.13 -6.13 17.11
C MET A 127 1.62 -5.92 15.69
N SER A 128 2.15 -4.90 15.02
CA SER A 128 1.81 -4.53 13.64
C SER A 128 2.01 -5.68 12.67
N TYR A 129 1.07 -5.84 11.73
CA TYR A 129 1.22 -6.72 10.58
C TYR A 129 1.96 -6.07 9.40
N GLY A 130 2.53 -4.88 9.60
CA GLY A 130 3.36 -4.18 8.63
C GLY A 130 2.59 -3.42 7.55
N GLU A 131 3.32 -2.94 6.56
CA GLU A 131 2.82 -2.05 5.51
C GLU A 131 1.64 -2.63 4.72
N GLN A 132 1.66 -3.93 4.41
CA GLN A 132 0.58 -4.60 3.66
C GLN A 132 -0.78 -4.53 4.39
N TYR A 133 -0.75 -4.39 5.70
CA TYR A 133 -1.93 -4.26 6.57
C TYR A 133 -2.09 -2.84 7.10
N SER A 134 -1.70 -1.86 6.29
CA SER A 134 -1.89 -0.44 6.56
C SER A 134 -2.47 0.28 5.34
N LYS A 135 -3.12 1.41 5.57
CA LYS A 135 -3.62 2.30 4.52
C LYS A 135 -3.60 3.73 5.02
N SER A 136 -2.84 4.60 4.37
CA SER A 136 -2.80 6.03 4.67
C SER A 136 -3.65 6.83 3.67
N ILE A 137 -4.34 7.83 4.17
CA ILE A 137 -5.05 8.85 3.39
C ILE A 137 -4.76 10.23 3.99
N SER A 138 -4.80 11.25 3.16
CA SER A 138 -4.76 12.66 3.55
C SER A 138 -6.18 13.20 3.64
N ILE A 139 -6.48 13.95 4.69
CA ILE A 139 -7.78 14.59 4.89
C ILE A 139 -7.59 16.04 5.35
N TYR A 140 -8.63 16.85 5.25
CA TYR A 140 -8.72 18.17 5.86
C TYR A 140 -9.91 18.22 6.80
N VAL A 141 -9.70 18.64 8.05
CA VAL A 141 -10.76 18.75 9.05
C VAL A 141 -11.18 20.22 9.22
N LYS A 142 -12.49 20.47 9.19
CA LYS A 142 -13.13 21.78 9.45
C LYS A 142 -13.72 21.84 10.84
#